data_07100a42ff1607b47b9f45d4fe84e116
#
_entry.id   07100a42ff1607b47b9f45d4fe84e116
#
_cell.length_a   1.000
_cell.length_b   1.000
_cell.length_c   1.000
_cell.angle_alpha   90.00
_cell.angle_beta   90.00
_cell.angle_gamma   90.00
#
_symmetry.space_group_name_H-M   'P 1'
#
loop_
_entity.id
_entity.type
_entity.pdbx_description
1 polymer ?
#
loop_
_entity_poly.entity_id
_entity_poly.type
_entity_poly.pdbx_seq_one_letter_code
_entity_poly.pdbx_strand_id
1 'polypeptide(L)'
;LFFKNKWFYFTVISLSLLTIPLTVSATSQENLSYEVKPLFDDKQQAEGLDYFYFEVKPSEKKTVAFEIINHSNVKKHYKIQLNRAVTNKNGFIDYSLSNAQDSETMTADFNQLVSFREKSIEVAGNDKVKVTAEITIPATKFKGIVLGGVYITEVPVEAKENKESHSSGLKFD
;
A
#
# COMPACT_ATOMS: atom_id res chain seq x y z
N LEU A 1 59.43 36.23 -32.30
CA LEU A 1 59.26 34.76 -32.22
C LEU A 1 57.86 34.44 -31.74
N PHE A 2 56.91 34.30 -32.71
CA PHE A 2 55.54 33.95 -32.36
C PHE A 2 55.37 32.46 -32.53
N PHE A 3 55.45 31.69 -31.46
CA PHE A 3 55.03 30.28 -31.45
C PHE A 3 53.50 30.20 -31.36
N LYS A 4 52.87 29.79 -32.42
CA LYS A 4 51.45 29.55 -32.52
C LYS A 4 51.12 28.26 -31.78
N ASN A 5 50.86 28.31 -30.50
CA ASN A 5 50.40 27.15 -29.73
C ASN A 5 48.89 26.89 -29.95
N LYS A 6 48.51 26.54 -31.18
CA LYS A 6 47.14 26.07 -31.46
C LYS A 6 46.78 24.78 -30.67
N TRP A 7 47.79 24.00 -30.33
CA TRP A 7 47.60 22.78 -29.51
C TRP A 7 47.27 23.06 -28.06
N PHE A 8 47.73 24.17 -27.50
CA PHE A 8 47.46 24.55 -26.13
C PHE A 8 45.98 24.90 -25.93
N TYR A 9 45.33 25.53 -26.89
CA TYR A 9 43.89 25.81 -26.85
C TYR A 9 43.05 24.55 -27.01
N PHE A 10 43.50 23.58 -27.78
CA PHE A 10 42.82 22.29 -27.96
C PHE A 10 42.83 21.46 -26.68
N THR A 11 43.89 21.45 -25.93
CA THR A 11 43.98 20.74 -24.63
C THR A 11 43.14 21.43 -23.54
N VAL A 12 43.08 22.77 -23.52
CA VAL A 12 42.26 23.51 -22.56
C VAL A 12 40.77 23.33 -22.84
N ILE A 13 40.34 23.32 -24.09
CA ILE A 13 38.93 23.06 -24.48
C ILE A 13 38.54 21.62 -24.19
N SER A 14 39.45 20.65 -24.41
CA SER A 14 39.17 19.25 -24.10
C SER A 14 39.01 18.98 -22.59
N LEU A 15 39.74 19.72 -21.74
CA LEU A 15 39.66 19.57 -20.30
C LEU A 15 38.42 20.24 -19.70
N SER A 16 37.89 21.28 -20.34
CA SER A 16 36.67 21.96 -19.85
C SER A 16 35.36 21.21 -20.14
N LEU A 17 35.39 20.21 -21.06
CA LEU A 17 34.22 19.38 -21.37
C LEU A 17 34.01 18.23 -20.35
N LEU A 18 34.98 17.99 -19.45
CA LEU A 18 34.88 16.91 -18.47
C LEU A 18 34.17 17.32 -17.14
N THR A 19 33.74 18.56 -17.01
CA THR A 19 33.09 19.06 -15.80
C THR A 19 31.60 19.34 -16.00
N ILE A 20 30.91 18.49 -16.79
CA ILE A 20 29.44 18.53 -16.79
C ILE A 20 29.02 17.89 -15.46
N PRO A 21 28.44 18.63 -14.50
CA PRO A 21 27.89 18.03 -13.32
C PRO A 21 26.72 17.15 -13.79
N LEU A 22 26.85 15.85 -13.65
CA LEU A 22 25.72 14.93 -13.69
C LEU A 22 24.81 15.32 -12.51
N THR A 23 23.84 16.18 -12.79
CA THR A 23 22.73 16.39 -11.86
C THR A 23 21.97 15.08 -11.81
N VAL A 24 22.31 14.22 -10.83
CA VAL A 24 21.46 13.12 -10.42
C VAL A 24 20.19 13.79 -9.90
N SER A 25 19.15 13.82 -10.72
CA SER A 25 17.81 14.12 -10.24
C SER A 25 17.48 13.05 -9.21
N ALA A 26 17.57 13.39 -7.93
CA ALA A 26 16.96 12.58 -6.91
C ALA A 26 15.50 12.47 -7.29
N THR A 27 15.07 11.28 -7.66
CA THR A 27 13.65 10.95 -7.83
C THR A 27 13.00 11.39 -6.53
N SER A 28 12.12 12.38 -6.59
CA SER A 28 11.32 12.78 -5.46
C SER A 28 10.60 11.52 -4.99
N GLN A 29 11.01 11.00 -3.84
CA GLN A 29 10.29 9.97 -3.15
C GLN A 29 8.91 10.57 -2.92
N GLU A 30 7.88 10.07 -3.60
CA GLU A 30 6.51 10.50 -3.33
C GLU A 30 6.31 10.30 -1.83
N ASN A 31 6.11 11.40 -1.12
CA ASN A 31 5.79 11.36 0.29
C ASN A 31 4.40 10.74 0.40
N LEU A 32 4.37 9.43 0.57
CA LEU A 32 3.13 8.70 0.80
C LEU A 32 2.46 9.32 2.03
N SER A 33 1.19 9.65 1.90
CA SER A 33 0.40 10.24 3.00
C SER A 33 0.25 9.28 4.17
N TYR A 34 0.44 8.00 3.95
CA TYR A 34 0.39 6.96 4.97
C TYR A 34 1.28 5.76 4.61
N GLU A 35 1.58 4.96 5.63
CA GLU A 35 2.33 3.71 5.55
C GLU A 35 1.55 2.59 6.25
N VAL A 36 1.68 1.38 5.74
CA VAL A 36 1.18 0.18 6.41
C VAL A 36 2.36 -0.72 6.74
N LYS A 37 2.56 -0.97 8.03
CA LYS A 37 3.69 -1.75 8.52
C LYS A 37 3.23 -3.04 9.18
N PRO A 38 3.58 -4.22 8.65
CA PRO A 38 3.30 -5.48 9.32
C PRO A 38 4.10 -5.58 10.63
N LEU A 39 3.49 -6.17 11.64
CA LEU A 39 4.12 -6.45 12.93
C LEU A 39 4.32 -7.96 13.04
N PHE A 40 5.52 -8.40 12.74
CA PHE A 40 5.88 -9.82 12.81
C PHE A 40 6.15 -10.24 14.26
N ASP A 41 5.79 -11.47 14.59
CA ASP A 41 6.18 -12.12 15.82
C ASP A 41 7.33 -13.13 15.55
N ASP A 42 7.95 -13.63 16.62
CA ASP A 42 9.08 -14.56 16.54
C ASP A 42 8.71 -15.94 15.95
N LYS A 43 7.43 -16.19 15.67
CA LYS A 43 6.90 -17.44 15.12
C LYS A 43 6.73 -17.40 13.61
N GLN A 44 7.01 -16.30 12.99
CA GLN A 44 6.99 -16.19 11.55
C GLN A 44 8.21 -16.88 10.96
N GLN A 45 7.98 -17.80 10.02
CA GLN A 45 8.97 -18.79 9.62
C GLN A 45 10.08 -18.31 8.71
N ALA A 46 10.08 -17.08 8.23
CA ALA A 46 11.07 -16.64 7.28
C ALA A 46 11.64 -15.27 7.64
N GLU A 47 12.92 -15.22 7.91
CA GLU A 47 13.67 -13.97 8.03
C GLU A 47 13.71 -13.25 6.67
N GLY A 48 13.54 -11.93 6.70
CA GLY A 48 13.66 -11.07 5.51
C GLY A 48 12.44 -11.00 4.60
N LEU A 49 11.30 -11.58 5.00
CA LEU A 49 10.04 -11.37 4.31
C LEU A 49 9.35 -10.10 4.81
N ASP A 50 8.71 -9.39 3.90
CA ASP A 50 7.87 -8.22 4.16
C ASP A 50 6.37 -8.56 4.21
N TYR A 51 6.02 -9.87 4.24
CA TYR A 51 4.66 -10.39 4.30
C TYR A 51 4.55 -11.52 5.32
N PHE A 52 3.33 -11.82 5.80
CA PHE A 52 3.06 -12.92 6.70
C PHE A 52 3.10 -14.26 5.95
N TYR A 53 3.92 -15.19 6.44
CA TYR A 53 4.01 -16.55 5.93
C TYR A 53 3.86 -17.57 7.06
N PHE A 54 2.88 -18.47 6.94
CA PHE A 54 2.59 -19.47 7.97
C PHE A 54 2.33 -20.85 7.37
N GLU A 55 2.87 -21.85 8.01
CA GLU A 55 2.32 -23.19 7.92
C GLU A 55 1.20 -23.33 8.96
N VAL A 56 0.07 -23.92 8.55
CA VAL A 56 -1.12 -24.00 9.39
C VAL A 56 -1.64 -25.42 9.48
N LYS A 57 -2.27 -25.73 10.63
CA LYS A 57 -2.92 -27.02 10.89
C LYS A 57 -4.45 -26.82 10.93
N PRO A 58 -5.25 -27.90 10.66
CA PRO A 58 -6.70 -27.83 10.83
C PRO A 58 -7.08 -27.34 12.23
N SER A 59 -8.13 -26.51 12.30
CA SER A 59 -8.66 -25.89 13.51
C SER A 59 -7.70 -24.94 14.24
N GLU A 60 -6.57 -24.61 13.65
CA GLU A 60 -5.63 -23.64 14.22
C GLU A 60 -6.17 -22.23 14.14
N LYS A 61 -5.87 -21.41 15.16
CA LYS A 61 -6.14 -19.98 15.17
C LYS A 61 -4.82 -19.22 15.29
N LYS A 62 -4.68 -18.19 14.50
CA LYS A 62 -3.54 -17.26 14.53
C LYS A 62 -4.03 -15.82 14.59
N THR A 63 -3.20 -14.96 15.10
CA THR A 63 -3.43 -13.53 15.13
C THR A 63 -2.26 -12.86 14.44
N VAL A 64 -2.54 -11.95 13.52
CA VAL A 64 -1.55 -11.07 12.90
C VAL A 64 -1.90 -9.62 13.19
N ALA A 65 -0.89 -8.78 13.19
CA ALA A 65 -1.08 -7.36 13.45
C ALA A 65 -0.28 -6.51 12.45
N PHE A 66 -0.78 -5.32 12.18
CA PHE A 66 -0.09 -4.31 11.39
C PHE A 66 -0.42 -2.92 11.95
N GLU A 67 0.42 -1.95 11.66
CA GLU A 67 0.20 -0.55 11.97
C GLU A 67 -0.19 0.21 10.71
N ILE A 68 -1.17 1.11 10.84
CA ILE A 68 -1.45 2.15 9.85
C ILE A 68 -0.87 3.43 10.42
N ILE A 69 0.07 4.03 9.72
CA ILE A 69 0.81 5.22 10.13
C ILE A 69 0.37 6.38 9.24
N ASN A 70 -0.17 7.42 9.82
CA ASN A 70 -0.57 8.63 9.10
C ASN A 70 0.58 9.65 9.16
N HIS A 71 1.23 9.90 8.03
CA HIS A 71 2.32 10.86 7.91
C HIS A 71 1.84 12.31 7.67
N SER A 72 0.53 12.51 7.46
CA SER A 72 -0.02 13.84 7.33
C SER A 72 -0.21 14.51 8.70
N ASN A 73 -0.34 15.82 8.73
CA ASN A 73 -0.59 16.58 9.96
C ASN A 73 -2.07 16.66 10.36
N VAL A 74 -2.97 16.03 9.58
CA VAL A 74 -4.42 16.02 9.83
C VAL A 74 -4.93 14.60 10.02
N LYS A 75 -6.02 14.47 10.74
CA LYS A 75 -6.71 13.19 10.92
C LYS A 75 -7.21 12.66 9.57
N LYS A 76 -6.99 11.37 9.34
CA LYS A 76 -7.38 10.65 8.13
C LYS A 76 -8.25 9.45 8.46
N HIS A 77 -9.09 9.07 7.50
CA HIS A 77 -9.94 7.89 7.56
C HIS A 77 -9.44 6.86 6.57
N TYR A 78 -9.31 5.63 7.01
CA TYR A 78 -8.85 4.51 6.20
C TYR A 78 -9.90 3.42 6.15
N LYS A 79 -10.19 2.93 4.96
CA LYS A 79 -11.00 1.73 4.74
C LYS A 79 -10.09 0.53 4.64
N ILE A 80 -10.45 -0.55 5.34
CA ILE A 80 -9.70 -1.79 5.38
C ILE A 80 -10.54 -2.89 4.73
N GLN A 81 -9.99 -3.58 3.74
CA GLN A 81 -10.64 -4.66 3.02
C GLN A 81 -9.74 -5.90 3.02
N LEU A 82 -10.36 -7.07 3.12
CA LEU A 82 -9.70 -8.35 2.91
C LEU A 82 -9.98 -8.80 1.49
N ASN A 83 -8.93 -9.02 0.74
CA ASN A 83 -9.06 -9.46 -0.63
C ASN A 83 -8.19 -10.71 -0.84
N ARG A 84 -8.79 -11.78 -1.34
CA ARG A 84 -8.01 -12.92 -1.81
C ARG A 84 -7.17 -12.51 -3.02
N ALA A 85 -6.06 -13.20 -3.22
CA ALA A 85 -5.25 -13.03 -4.41
C ALA A 85 -5.99 -13.54 -5.65
N VAL A 86 -5.92 -12.79 -6.72
CA VAL A 86 -6.42 -13.18 -8.05
C VAL A 86 -5.37 -12.92 -9.11
N THR A 87 -5.37 -13.70 -10.18
CA THR A 87 -4.52 -13.40 -11.34
C THR A 87 -5.27 -12.44 -12.24
N ASN A 88 -4.73 -11.24 -12.45
CA ASN A 88 -5.31 -10.26 -13.33
C ASN A 88 -5.10 -10.61 -14.82
N LYS A 89 -5.69 -9.82 -15.72
CA LYS A 89 -5.61 -10.05 -17.17
C LYS A 89 -4.18 -10.02 -17.75
N ASN A 90 -3.24 -9.43 -17.01
CA ASN A 90 -1.83 -9.35 -17.39
C ASN A 90 -0.98 -10.50 -16.81
N GLY A 91 -1.60 -11.44 -16.11
CA GLY A 91 -0.93 -12.56 -15.48
C GLY A 91 -0.25 -12.26 -14.13
N PHE A 92 -0.49 -11.09 -13.54
CA PHE A 92 0.05 -10.72 -12.24
C PHE A 92 -0.94 -11.02 -11.11
N ILE A 93 -0.41 -11.31 -9.92
CA ILE A 93 -1.19 -11.44 -8.69
C ILE A 93 -1.68 -10.05 -8.28
N ASP A 94 -2.99 -9.93 -8.03
CA ASP A 94 -3.67 -8.70 -7.68
C ASP A 94 -4.50 -8.89 -6.41
N TYR A 95 -4.39 -7.96 -5.49
CA TYR A 95 -5.08 -7.93 -4.20
C TYR A 95 -6.09 -6.77 -4.09
N SER A 96 -6.27 -5.97 -5.15
CA SER A 96 -7.17 -4.80 -5.14
C SER A 96 -8.63 -5.16 -5.42
N LEU A 97 -8.89 -6.34 -5.97
CA LEU A 97 -10.21 -6.77 -6.41
C LEU A 97 -11.01 -7.41 -5.27
N SER A 98 -12.04 -6.71 -4.79
CA SER A 98 -12.91 -7.20 -3.70
C SER A 98 -13.96 -8.22 -4.15
N ASN A 99 -14.27 -8.30 -5.46
CA ASN A 99 -15.36 -9.10 -6.03
C ASN A 99 -14.85 -10.18 -6.99
N ALA A 100 -13.71 -10.77 -6.70
CA ALA A 100 -13.21 -11.87 -7.52
C ALA A 100 -14.17 -13.06 -7.48
N GLN A 101 -14.49 -13.63 -8.65
CA GLN A 101 -15.34 -14.82 -8.74
C GLN A 101 -14.67 -16.02 -8.07
N ASP A 102 -15.48 -16.84 -7.42
CA ASP A 102 -15.00 -18.09 -6.82
C ASP A 102 -14.60 -19.07 -7.93
N SER A 103 -13.50 -19.78 -7.69
CA SER A 103 -13.13 -20.92 -8.53
C SER A 103 -13.79 -22.18 -7.96
N GLU A 104 -14.39 -23.00 -8.82
CA GLU A 104 -14.99 -24.28 -8.42
C GLU A 104 -13.98 -25.23 -7.74
N THR A 105 -12.69 -25.04 -7.99
CA THR A 105 -11.61 -25.85 -7.41
C THR A 105 -11.05 -25.29 -6.11
N MET A 106 -11.53 -24.14 -5.66
CA MET A 106 -11.05 -23.49 -4.45
C MET A 106 -11.55 -24.20 -3.21
N THR A 107 -10.63 -24.78 -2.45
CA THR A 107 -10.95 -25.56 -1.23
C THR A 107 -10.90 -24.73 0.05
N ALA A 108 -10.29 -23.56 0.02
CA ALA A 108 -10.23 -22.61 1.14
C ALA A 108 -10.13 -21.18 0.59
N ASP A 109 -11.01 -20.31 1.07
CA ASP A 109 -11.06 -18.90 0.64
C ASP A 109 -10.49 -18.01 1.73
N PHE A 110 -9.51 -17.17 1.36
CA PHE A 110 -8.87 -16.21 2.25
C PHE A 110 -9.89 -15.33 3.00
N ASN A 111 -10.92 -14.85 2.31
CA ASN A 111 -11.93 -13.98 2.91
C ASN A 111 -12.79 -14.66 3.98
N GLN A 112 -12.82 -16.01 3.98
CA GLN A 112 -13.50 -16.79 5.02
C GLN A 112 -12.57 -17.16 6.18
N LEU A 113 -11.25 -17.24 5.92
CA LEU A 113 -10.26 -17.58 6.92
C LEU A 113 -9.85 -16.41 7.80
N VAL A 114 -9.85 -15.20 7.25
CA VAL A 114 -9.32 -14.01 7.91
C VAL A 114 -10.46 -13.06 8.27
N SER A 115 -10.41 -12.52 9.46
CA SER A 115 -11.39 -11.52 9.93
C SER A 115 -10.71 -10.45 10.76
N PHE A 116 -11.26 -9.24 10.72
CA PHE A 116 -10.90 -8.18 11.65
C PHE A 116 -12.17 -7.42 12.12
N ARG A 117 -12.03 -6.80 13.28
CA ARG A 117 -13.17 -6.16 13.96
C ARG A 117 -13.64 -4.91 13.21
N GLU A 118 -12.72 -4.11 12.73
CA GLU A 118 -13.01 -2.77 12.20
C GLU A 118 -12.67 -2.71 10.71
N LYS A 119 -13.68 -2.33 9.91
CA LYS A 119 -13.53 -2.16 8.45
C LYS A 119 -13.16 -0.73 8.06
N SER A 120 -13.19 0.19 9.02
CA SER A 120 -12.81 1.59 8.84
C SER A 120 -12.18 2.09 10.13
N ILE A 121 -11.13 2.87 10.02
CA ILE A 121 -10.38 3.36 11.15
C ILE A 121 -9.96 4.82 10.93
N GLU A 122 -9.98 5.61 12.00
CA GLU A 122 -9.45 6.96 12.03
C GLU A 122 -8.06 6.95 12.64
N VAL A 123 -7.12 7.66 12.01
CA VAL A 123 -5.78 7.86 12.54
C VAL A 123 -5.50 9.35 12.62
N ALA A 124 -5.14 9.84 13.80
CA ALA A 124 -4.79 11.25 14.01
C ALA A 124 -3.57 11.65 13.15
N GLY A 125 -3.38 12.95 12.94
CA GLY A 125 -2.23 13.43 12.21
C GLY A 125 -0.92 13.10 12.93
N ASN A 126 0.09 12.63 12.19
CA ASN A 126 1.39 12.20 12.70
C ASN A 126 1.30 11.11 13.79
N ASP A 127 0.28 10.25 13.69
CA ASP A 127 0.02 9.17 14.65
C ASP A 127 -0.13 7.82 13.94
N LYS A 128 -0.25 6.75 14.69
CA LYS A 128 -0.41 5.40 14.18
C LYS A 128 -1.42 4.61 15.01
N VAL A 129 -2.07 3.65 14.37
CA VAL A 129 -3.00 2.73 15.01
C VAL A 129 -2.65 1.30 14.66
N LYS A 130 -2.61 0.44 15.68
CA LYS A 130 -2.42 -0.99 15.51
C LYS A 130 -3.75 -1.66 15.19
N VAL A 131 -3.79 -2.42 14.12
CA VAL A 131 -4.91 -3.25 13.71
C VAL A 131 -4.54 -4.71 13.86
N THR A 132 -5.48 -5.52 14.33
CA THR A 132 -5.30 -6.96 14.54
C THR A 132 -6.30 -7.74 13.70
N ALA A 133 -5.83 -8.74 12.98
CA ALA A 133 -6.65 -9.69 12.25
C ALA A 133 -6.54 -11.09 12.86
N GLU A 134 -7.68 -11.78 12.91
CA GLU A 134 -7.75 -13.18 13.35
C GLU A 134 -7.82 -14.09 12.13
N ILE A 135 -7.03 -15.16 12.13
CA ILE A 135 -7.00 -16.19 11.12
C ILE A 135 -7.54 -17.46 11.76
N THR A 136 -8.62 -18.01 11.22
CA THR A 136 -9.24 -19.24 11.71
C THR A 136 -9.18 -20.31 10.60
N ILE A 137 -8.46 -21.38 10.85
CA ILE A 137 -8.29 -22.48 9.89
C ILE A 137 -9.43 -23.49 10.06
N PRO A 138 -10.09 -23.95 8.96
CA PRO A 138 -11.14 -24.94 9.03
C PRO A 138 -10.65 -26.26 9.64
N ALA A 139 -11.58 -27.01 10.23
CA ALA A 139 -11.29 -28.36 10.71
C ALA A 139 -11.00 -29.34 9.56
N THR A 140 -11.60 -29.09 8.38
CA THR A 140 -11.36 -29.90 7.18
C THR A 140 -9.99 -29.57 6.60
N LYS A 141 -9.20 -30.60 6.33
CA LYS A 141 -7.90 -30.46 5.67
C LYS A 141 -8.08 -29.97 4.24
N PHE A 142 -7.29 -29.02 3.85
CA PHE A 142 -7.08 -28.64 2.46
C PHE A 142 -5.61 -28.75 2.08
N LYS A 143 -5.31 -28.79 0.79
CA LYS A 143 -3.94 -28.82 0.26
C LYS A 143 -3.74 -27.59 -0.62
N GLY A 144 -2.56 -26.99 -0.54
CA GLY A 144 -2.19 -25.84 -1.36
C GLY A 144 -1.84 -24.63 -0.51
N ILE A 145 -1.76 -23.49 -1.18
CA ILE A 145 -1.43 -22.20 -0.58
C ILE A 145 -2.66 -21.30 -0.70
N VAL A 146 -3.03 -20.66 0.39
CA VAL A 146 -4.05 -19.60 0.39
C VAL A 146 -3.34 -18.27 0.43
N LEU A 147 -3.59 -17.43 -0.57
CA LEU A 147 -3.02 -16.10 -0.70
C LEU A 147 -4.10 -15.04 -0.58
N GLY A 148 -3.80 -13.98 0.13
CA GLY A 148 -4.65 -12.81 0.22
C GLY A 148 -3.92 -11.62 0.82
N GLY A 149 -4.55 -10.47 0.79
CA GLY A 149 -3.99 -9.21 1.27
C GLY A 149 -4.98 -8.38 2.06
N VAL A 150 -4.44 -7.53 2.90
CA VAL A 150 -5.17 -6.44 3.53
C VAL A 150 -5.01 -5.21 2.64
N TYR A 151 -6.08 -4.81 1.98
CA TYR A 151 -6.10 -3.64 1.11
C TYR A 151 -6.61 -2.43 1.87
N ILE A 152 -5.77 -1.40 1.99
CA ILE A 152 -6.05 -0.21 2.78
C ILE A 152 -6.10 0.99 1.84
N THR A 153 -7.18 1.76 1.92
CA THR A 153 -7.36 2.98 1.13
C THR A 153 -7.74 4.15 2.03
N GLU A 154 -7.13 5.30 1.78
CA GLU A 154 -7.58 6.56 2.38
C GLU A 154 -8.95 6.91 1.81
N VAL A 155 -9.90 7.23 2.71
CA VAL A 155 -11.22 7.72 2.33
C VAL A 155 -11.18 9.25 2.36
N PRO A 156 -11.43 9.94 1.24
CA PRO A 156 -11.52 11.38 1.24
C PRO A 156 -12.60 11.84 2.22
N VAL A 157 -12.27 12.79 3.07
CA VAL A 157 -13.28 13.48 3.87
C VAL A 157 -14.08 14.32 2.88
N GLU A 158 -15.31 13.89 2.55
CA GLU A 158 -16.22 14.73 1.81
C GLU A 158 -16.36 16.04 2.59
N ALA A 159 -15.92 17.13 2.01
CA ALA A 159 -16.23 18.46 2.52
C ALA A 159 -17.77 18.50 2.58
N LYS A 160 -18.33 18.63 3.80
CA LYS A 160 -19.75 18.90 3.95
C LYS A 160 -19.98 20.21 3.20
N GLU A 161 -20.47 20.11 1.97
CA GLU A 161 -21.04 21.25 1.29
C GLU A 161 -22.16 21.76 2.20
N ASN A 162 -21.93 22.89 2.81
CA ASN A 162 -22.99 23.70 3.40
C ASN A 162 -23.91 24.11 2.25
N LYS A 163 -24.91 23.25 1.98
CA LYS A 163 -26.08 23.67 1.21
C LYS A 163 -26.91 24.58 2.10
N GLU A 164 -26.42 25.79 2.32
CA GLU A 164 -27.30 26.92 2.54
C GLU A 164 -27.93 27.23 1.18
N SER A 165 -29.05 26.59 0.93
CA SER A 165 -29.96 26.93 -0.15
C SER A 165 -30.50 28.34 0.10
N HIS A 166 -29.87 29.33 -0.49
CA HIS A 166 -30.54 30.60 -0.74
C HIS A 166 -31.59 30.35 -1.82
N SER A 167 -32.78 29.96 -1.35
CA SER A 167 -34.01 30.07 -2.15
C SER A 167 -34.38 31.54 -2.28
N SER A 168 -33.79 32.25 -3.22
CA SER A 168 -34.32 33.51 -3.69
C SER A 168 -35.43 33.24 -4.71
N GLY A 169 -36.65 33.14 -4.20
CA GLY A 169 -37.84 33.09 -5.05
C GLY A 169 -38.00 34.43 -5.79
N LEU A 170 -37.76 34.42 -7.08
CA LEU A 170 -38.25 35.45 -7.99
C LEU A 170 -39.66 35.01 -8.43
N LYS A 171 -40.69 35.66 -7.87
CA LYS A 171 -42.03 35.69 -8.42
C LYS A 171 -42.00 36.67 -9.63
N PHE A 172 -42.44 36.18 -10.78
CA PHE A 172 -42.85 37.00 -11.90
C PHE A 172 -44.38 37.00 -11.91
N ASP A 173 -44.96 38.18 -11.81
CA ASP A 173 -46.38 38.43 -12.11
C ASP A 173 -46.55 38.54 -13.62
#